data_de1ff658f19f56cb552a42f1cbe1065a
#
_entry.id   de1ff658f19f56cb552a42f1cbe1065a
#
_cell.length_a   1.000
_cell.length_b   1.000
_cell.length_c   1.000
_cell.angle_alpha   90.00
_cell.angle_beta   90.00
_cell.angle_gamma   90.00
#
_symmetry.space_group_name_H-M   'P 1'
#
loop_
_entity.id
_entity.type
_entity.pdbx_description
1 polymer ?
#
loop_
_entity_poly.entity_id
_entity_poly.type
_entity_poly.pdbx_seq_one_letter_code
_entity_poly.pdbx_strand_id
1 'polypeptide(L)'
;MLELQDVTFRYEAMTMRFSLSVAAGEFLAIIGPSGAGKSTLLSLIAGFDRPLAGRILAQGRDITGLPPAERPLTMLFQDHNLFAHLDVYANVGLGIHPGLKLTAADRGRIAEALAQVGLAGMERRLPGQLSGGERQRAALARSLVRDRPLLLLDEPFAALGPALRREMLELVDRMRRERRMTVLMVTHQPDDARLAAGRTAWVEDGAIQRIGPTAALFADPGFAALRLYLGDPPPAPAA
;
A
#
# COMPACT_ATOMS: atom_id res chain seq x y z
N MET A 1 10.06 -9.62 7.50
CA MET A 1 9.45 -8.36 7.98
C MET A 1 7.97 -8.55 8.32
N LEU A 2 7.18 -8.99 7.37
CA LEU A 2 5.78 -9.34 7.54
C LEU A 2 5.57 -10.81 7.16
N GLU A 3 4.78 -11.54 7.95
CA GLU A 3 4.45 -12.94 7.69
C GLU A 3 2.98 -13.21 8.01
N LEU A 4 2.28 -13.84 7.09
CA LEU A 4 0.94 -14.35 7.24
C LEU A 4 1.02 -15.87 7.22
N GLN A 5 0.58 -16.52 8.29
CA GLN A 5 0.60 -17.97 8.49
C GLN A 5 -0.84 -18.48 8.47
N ASP A 6 -1.27 -19.04 7.33
CA ASP A 6 -2.59 -19.64 7.11
C ASP A 6 -3.77 -18.77 7.57
N VAL A 7 -3.67 -17.48 7.29
CA VAL A 7 -4.68 -16.48 7.68
C VAL A 7 -5.96 -16.77 6.91
N THR A 8 -7.01 -17.13 7.63
CA THR A 8 -8.33 -17.44 7.06
C THR A 8 -9.33 -16.35 7.44
N PHE A 9 -10.11 -15.91 6.47
CA PHE A 9 -11.17 -14.94 6.65
C PHE A 9 -12.38 -15.31 5.80
N ARG A 10 -13.58 -14.93 6.23
CA ARG A 10 -14.81 -15.11 5.47
C ARG A 10 -15.48 -13.77 5.24
N TYR A 11 -15.75 -13.49 3.99
CA TYR A 11 -16.57 -12.35 3.58
C TYR A 11 -17.75 -12.88 2.78
N GLU A 12 -18.95 -12.72 3.32
CA GLU A 12 -20.18 -13.33 2.78
C GLU A 12 -20.02 -14.84 2.51
N ALA A 13 -20.12 -15.26 1.26
CA ALA A 13 -19.96 -16.66 0.84
C ALA A 13 -18.49 -17.04 0.52
N MET A 14 -17.58 -16.06 0.39
CA MET A 14 -16.19 -16.31 0.01
C MET A 14 -15.33 -16.59 1.25
N THR A 15 -14.66 -17.74 1.26
CA THR A 15 -13.62 -18.04 2.24
C THR A 15 -12.25 -17.72 1.63
N MET A 16 -11.50 -16.85 2.27
CA MET A 16 -10.18 -16.41 1.83
C MET A 16 -9.10 -17.05 2.68
N ARG A 17 -7.97 -17.40 2.06
CA ARG A 17 -6.78 -17.96 2.74
C ARG A 17 -5.52 -17.32 2.23
N PHE A 18 -4.72 -16.75 3.15
CA PHE A 18 -3.51 -16.04 2.80
C PHE A 18 -2.32 -16.58 3.59
N SER A 19 -1.29 -17.03 2.87
CA SER A 19 0.04 -17.30 3.40
C SER A 19 1.05 -16.48 2.60
N LEU A 20 1.84 -15.63 3.27
CA LEU A 20 2.70 -14.64 2.64
C LEU A 20 3.90 -14.35 3.53
N SER A 21 5.07 -14.23 2.93
CA SER A 21 6.28 -13.74 3.59
C SER A 21 6.87 -12.57 2.79
N VAL A 22 7.15 -11.46 3.48
CA VAL A 22 7.72 -10.24 2.92
C VAL A 22 8.98 -9.88 3.69
N ALA A 23 10.08 -9.69 2.98
CA ALA A 23 11.37 -9.34 3.57
C ALA A 23 11.39 -7.87 4.03
N ALA A 24 12.34 -7.54 4.92
CA ALA A 24 12.57 -6.15 5.30
C ALA A 24 13.10 -5.34 4.10
N GLY A 25 12.56 -4.14 3.90
CA GLY A 25 12.95 -3.27 2.80
C GLY A 25 12.42 -3.70 1.43
N GLU A 26 11.58 -4.73 1.35
CA GLU A 26 10.97 -5.19 0.11
C GLU A 26 9.86 -4.25 -0.36
N PHE A 27 9.70 -4.13 -1.69
CA PHE A 27 8.50 -3.59 -2.31
C PHE A 27 7.77 -4.76 -2.99
N LEU A 28 6.63 -5.16 -2.43
CA LEU A 28 5.76 -6.21 -2.97
C LEU A 28 4.50 -5.59 -3.58
N ALA A 29 4.23 -5.90 -4.84
CA ALA A 29 2.94 -5.60 -5.46
C ALA A 29 1.97 -6.78 -5.28
N ILE A 30 0.69 -6.46 -5.11
CA ILE A 30 -0.41 -7.41 -5.04
C ILE A 30 -1.37 -7.06 -6.18
N ILE A 31 -1.50 -7.96 -7.14
CA ILE A 31 -2.35 -7.79 -8.32
C ILE A 31 -3.40 -8.89 -8.40
N GLY A 32 -4.45 -8.66 -9.18
CA GLY A 32 -5.52 -9.62 -9.39
C GLY A 32 -6.84 -8.96 -9.77
N PRO A 33 -7.85 -9.73 -10.18
CA PRO A 33 -9.14 -9.20 -10.59
C PRO A 33 -9.86 -8.46 -9.44
N SER A 34 -10.85 -7.66 -9.79
CA SER A 34 -11.73 -7.04 -8.80
C SER A 34 -12.46 -8.12 -8.01
N GLY A 35 -12.63 -7.90 -6.70
CA GLY A 35 -13.27 -8.87 -5.81
C GLY A 35 -12.39 -10.06 -5.38
N ALA A 36 -11.14 -10.18 -5.86
CA ALA A 36 -10.24 -11.29 -5.51
C ALA A 36 -9.79 -11.33 -4.02
N GLY A 37 -10.10 -10.30 -3.22
CA GLY A 37 -9.72 -10.24 -1.81
C GLY A 37 -8.47 -9.41 -1.51
N LYS A 38 -7.95 -8.64 -2.46
CA LYS A 38 -6.71 -7.83 -2.28
C LYS A 38 -6.84 -6.80 -1.16
N SER A 39 -7.89 -5.97 -1.17
CA SER A 39 -8.13 -4.96 -0.11
C SER A 39 -8.45 -5.63 1.23
N THR A 40 -9.13 -6.80 1.22
CA THR A 40 -9.35 -7.61 2.42
C THR A 40 -8.01 -8.08 3.01
N LEU A 41 -7.07 -8.51 2.18
CA LEU A 41 -5.72 -8.88 2.62
C LEU A 41 -5.03 -7.70 3.33
N LEU A 42 -5.08 -6.49 2.75
CA LEU A 42 -4.52 -5.29 3.41
C LEU A 42 -5.28 -4.94 4.70
N SER A 43 -6.61 -5.07 4.71
CA SER A 43 -7.46 -4.82 5.87
C SER A 43 -7.13 -5.75 7.05
N LEU A 44 -6.90 -7.04 6.78
CA LEU A 44 -6.43 -8.01 7.76
C LEU A 44 -5.06 -7.65 8.32
N ILE A 45 -4.10 -7.28 7.45
CA ILE A 45 -2.75 -6.84 7.86
C ILE A 45 -2.84 -5.54 8.68
N ALA A 46 -3.72 -4.61 8.31
CA ALA A 46 -3.91 -3.35 9.01
C ALA A 46 -4.69 -3.49 10.33
N GLY A 47 -5.45 -4.59 10.51
CA GLY A 47 -6.22 -4.87 11.72
C GLY A 47 -7.62 -4.26 11.73
N PHE A 48 -8.13 -3.84 10.59
CA PHE A 48 -9.53 -3.43 10.44
C PHE A 48 -10.46 -4.65 10.43
N ASP A 49 -9.98 -5.77 9.88
CA ASP A 49 -10.65 -7.06 9.95
C ASP A 49 -9.87 -8.04 10.84
N ARG A 50 -10.58 -8.97 11.46
CA ARG A 50 -9.99 -10.03 12.29
C ARG A 50 -10.06 -11.36 11.56
N PRO A 51 -8.96 -12.10 11.44
CA PRO A 51 -8.98 -13.42 10.85
C PRO A 51 -9.76 -14.42 11.74
N LEU A 52 -10.39 -15.41 11.11
CA LEU A 52 -11.02 -16.55 11.77
C LEU A 52 -9.98 -17.53 12.30
N ALA A 53 -8.85 -17.66 11.61
CA ALA A 53 -7.74 -18.55 11.95
C ALA A 53 -6.43 -18.00 11.35
N GLY A 54 -5.31 -18.57 11.79
CA GLY A 54 -3.98 -18.17 11.35
C GLY A 54 -3.39 -17.06 12.18
N ARG A 55 -2.20 -16.58 11.79
CA ARG A 55 -1.45 -15.55 12.49
C ARG A 55 -0.86 -14.52 11.52
N ILE A 56 -0.75 -13.30 11.99
CA ILE A 56 -0.09 -12.20 11.28
C ILE A 56 1.06 -11.71 12.17
N LEU A 57 2.28 -11.84 11.67
CA LEU A 57 3.48 -11.41 12.38
C LEU A 57 4.12 -10.21 11.66
N ALA A 58 4.51 -9.20 12.42
CA ALA A 58 5.32 -8.10 11.94
C ALA A 58 6.58 -7.99 12.77
N GLN A 59 7.76 -7.98 12.12
CA GLN A 59 9.07 -7.99 12.79
C GLN A 59 9.22 -9.13 13.81
N GLY A 60 8.64 -10.31 13.49
CA GLY A 60 8.65 -11.48 14.37
C GLY A 60 7.65 -11.44 15.54
N ARG A 61 6.93 -10.33 15.72
CA ARG A 61 5.91 -10.19 16.78
C ARG A 61 4.53 -10.50 16.21
N ASP A 62 3.74 -11.28 16.94
CA ASP A 62 2.33 -11.52 16.60
C ASP A 62 1.50 -10.23 16.80
N ILE A 63 0.87 -9.78 15.73
CA ILE A 63 0.01 -8.59 15.70
C ILE A 63 -1.45 -8.94 15.40
N THR A 64 -1.80 -10.22 15.34
CA THR A 64 -3.11 -10.71 14.91
C THR A 64 -4.25 -10.06 15.71
N GLY A 65 -4.12 -10.01 17.03
CA GLY A 65 -5.12 -9.45 17.93
C GLY A 65 -5.02 -7.94 18.18
N LEU A 66 -3.97 -7.27 17.66
CA LEU A 66 -3.75 -5.85 17.91
C LEU A 66 -4.71 -4.98 17.07
N PRO A 67 -5.27 -3.92 17.68
CA PRO A 67 -6.05 -2.93 16.92
C PRO A 67 -5.16 -2.15 15.95
N PRO A 68 -5.73 -1.51 14.91
CA PRO A 68 -4.95 -0.79 13.87
C PRO A 68 -3.96 0.25 14.43
N ALA A 69 -4.33 0.94 15.50
CA ALA A 69 -3.50 2.00 16.09
C ALA A 69 -2.19 1.47 16.72
N GLU A 70 -2.17 0.21 17.16
CA GLU A 70 -1.03 -0.42 17.83
C GLU A 70 -0.13 -1.21 16.87
N ARG A 71 -0.57 -1.41 15.63
CA ARG A 71 0.23 -2.13 14.63
C ARG A 71 1.40 -1.28 14.13
N PRO A 72 2.59 -1.88 13.89
CA PRO A 72 3.78 -1.17 13.45
C PRO A 72 3.73 -0.86 11.93
N LEU A 73 2.63 -0.29 11.47
CA LEU A 73 2.39 0.00 10.06
C LEU A 73 1.60 1.29 9.86
N THR A 74 1.61 1.76 8.63
CA THR A 74 0.73 2.83 8.14
C THR A 74 0.02 2.36 6.88
N MET A 75 -1.24 2.74 6.71
CA MET A 75 -2.01 2.46 5.50
C MET A 75 -2.43 3.76 4.82
N LEU A 76 -2.22 3.81 3.52
CA LEU A 76 -2.75 4.83 2.62
C LEU A 76 -3.89 4.20 1.81
N PHE A 77 -5.08 4.77 1.97
CA PHE A 77 -6.29 4.33 1.27
C PHE A 77 -6.40 5.01 -0.09
N GLN A 78 -7.19 4.43 -0.98
CA GLN A 78 -7.51 4.98 -2.31
C GLN A 78 -8.08 6.40 -2.22
N ASP A 79 -9.02 6.64 -1.30
CA ASP A 79 -9.48 7.98 -0.95
C ASP A 79 -8.45 8.59 0.00
N HIS A 80 -7.90 9.73 -0.37
CA HIS A 80 -6.78 10.39 0.35
C HIS A 80 -7.09 10.70 1.81
N ASN A 81 -8.38 10.68 2.21
CA ASN A 81 -8.88 10.89 3.56
C ASN A 81 -8.29 12.13 4.25
N LEU A 82 -8.03 13.20 3.47
CA LEU A 82 -7.65 14.49 4.02
C LEU A 82 -8.88 15.18 4.62
N PHE A 83 -8.71 15.73 5.81
CA PHE A 83 -9.75 16.53 6.46
C PHE A 83 -9.87 17.88 5.76
N ALA A 84 -10.99 18.14 5.10
CA ALA A 84 -11.20 19.31 4.24
C ALA A 84 -11.11 20.67 4.99
N HIS A 85 -11.41 20.65 6.29
CA HIS A 85 -11.39 21.83 7.16
C HIS A 85 -10.03 22.11 7.80
N LEU A 86 -9.06 21.22 7.62
CA LEU A 86 -7.69 21.37 8.12
C LEU A 86 -6.75 21.70 6.97
N ASP A 87 -5.78 22.58 7.22
CA ASP A 87 -4.71 22.86 6.25
C ASP A 87 -3.79 21.64 6.06
N VAL A 88 -2.90 21.71 5.09
CA VAL A 88 -1.94 20.65 4.78
C VAL A 88 -1.07 20.31 5.98
N TYR A 89 -0.60 21.33 6.70
CA TYR A 89 0.23 21.12 7.88
C TYR A 89 -0.49 20.33 8.96
N ALA A 90 -1.72 20.71 9.29
CA ALA A 90 -2.54 20.01 10.28
C ALA A 90 -2.89 18.59 9.82
N ASN A 91 -3.27 18.40 8.54
CA ASN A 91 -3.50 17.09 7.98
C ASN A 91 -2.30 16.15 8.14
N VAL A 92 -1.09 16.63 7.85
CA VAL A 92 0.15 15.84 8.04
C VAL A 92 0.41 15.62 9.53
N GLY A 93 0.22 16.64 10.35
CA GLY A 93 0.40 16.58 11.81
C GLY A 93 -0.47 15.53 12.52
N LEU A 94 -1.66 15.24 11.98
CA LEU A 94 -2.51 14.14 12.46
C LEU A 94 -1.82 12.76 12.36
N GLY A 95 -0.87 12.62 11.47
CA GLY A 95 -0.05 11.40 11.40
C GLY A 95 0.83 11.19 12.64
N ILE A 96 1.20 12.27 13.33
CA ILE A 96 2.00 12.24 14.55
C ILE A 96 1.10 12.14 15.78
N HIS A 97 0.13 13.05 15.90
CA HIS A 97 -0.74 13.13 17.06
C HIS A 97 -2.17 13.50 16.67
N PRO A 98 -3.20 12.68 17.03
CA PRO A 98 -4.58 12.91 16.60
C PRO A 98 -5.19 14.20 17.14
N GLY A 99 -4.70 14.72 18.25
CA GLY A 99 -5.13 16.00 18.82
C GLY A 99 -4.21 17.18 18.47
N LEU A 100 -3.31 17.02 17.49
CA LEU A 100 -2.36 18.06 17.03
C LEU A 100 -1.52 18.70 18.14
N LYS A 101 -1.25 17.95 19.22
CA LYS A 101 -0.32 18.39 20.28
C LYS A 101 1.12 18.14 19.81
N LEU A 102 1.63 19.07 19.00
CA LEU A 102 2.90 18.95 18.29
C LEU A 102 4.03 19.69 19.00
N THR A 103 5.13 19.00 19.22
CA THR A 103 6.38 19.55 19.75
C THR A 103 7.15 20.34 18.67
N ALA A 104 8.24 21.00 19.06
CA ALA A 104 9.14 21.64 18.09
C ALA A 104 9.79 20.62 17.16
N ALA A 105 10.16 19.44 17.67
CA ALA A 105 10.69 18.34 16.86
C ALA A 105 9.66 17.83 15.84
N ASP A 106 8.39 17.69 16.23
CA ASP A 106 7.32 17.26 15.34
C ASP A 106 7.07 18.25 14.21
N ARG A 107 7.19 19.55 14.47
CA ARG A 107 7.12 20.59 13.43
C ARG A 107 8.23 20.43 12.39
N GLY A 108 9.45 20.10 12.82
CA GLY A 108 10.56 19.79 11.92
C GLY A 108 10.27 18.56 11.05
N ARG A 109 9.76 17.48 11.64
CA ARG A 109 9.37 16.25 10.91
C ARG A 109 8.29 16.51 9.85
N ILE A 110 7.31 17.36 10.16
CA ILE A 110 6.27 17.74 9.21
C ILE A 110 6.87 18.53 8.05
N ALA A 111 7.72 19.55 8.34
CA ALA A 111 8.36 20.34 7.31
C ALA A 111 9.24 19.47 6.40
N GLU A 112 10.02 18.55 6.96
CA GLU A 112 10.83 17.60 6.21
C GLU A 112 9.95 16.68 5.32
N ALA A 113 8.87 16.11 5.86
CA ALA A 113 7.98 15.25 5.09
C ALA A 113 7.32 16.02 3.92
N LEU A 114 6.90 17.27 4.14
CA LEU A 114 6.34 18.11 3.09
C LEU A 114 7.37 18.45 2.01
N ALA A 115 8.61 18.73 2.40
CA ALA A 115 9.69 18.95 1.44
C ALA A 115 9.99 17.71 0.60
N GLN A 116 10.03 16.51 1.23
CA GLN A 116 10.27 15.23 0.55
C GLN A 116 9.22 14.92 -0.52
N VAL A 117 7.96 15.32 -0.29
CA VAL A 117 6.88 15.11 -1.28
C VAL A 117 6.68 16.32 -2.21
N GLY A 118 7.53 17.36 -2.14
CA GLY A 118 7.45 18.54 -3.00
C GLY A 118 6.29 19.49 -2.68
N LEU A 119 5.88 19.57 -1.41
CA LEU A 119 4.80 20.45 -0.93
C LEU A 119 5.32 21.57 0.01
N ALA A 120 6.63 21.83 0.04
CA ALA A 120 7.18 22.96 0.78
C ALA A 120 6.55 24.28 0.31
N GLY A 121 6.13 25.14 1.26
CA GLY A 121 5.42 26.39 0.99
C GLY A 121 3.91 26.26 0.79
N MET A 122 3.35 25.02 0.89
CA MET A 122 1.90 24.78 0.76
C MET A 122 1.22 24.44 2.10
N GLU A 123 1.93 24.62 3.21
CA GLU A 123 1.51 24.18 4.56
C GLU A 123 0.14 24.74 4.96
N ARG A 124 -0.17 25.98 4.54
CA ARG A 124 -1.39 26.69 4.90
C ARG A 124 -2.57 26.50 3.93
N ARG A 125 -2.34 25.77 2.83
CA ARG A 125 -3.41 25.49 1.88
C ARG A 125 -4.39 24.46 2.45
N LEU A 126 -5.69 24.66 2.14
CA LEU A 126 -6.72 23.65 2.40
C LEU A 126 -6.72 22.60 1.29
N PRO A 127 -7.17 21.35 1.54
CA PRO A 127 -7.27 20.31 0.53
C PRO A 127 -8.03 20.72 -0.73
N GLY A 128 -9.06 21.57 -0.61
CA GLY A 128 -9.81 22.10 -1.76
C GLY A 128 -9.01 23.04 -2.67
N GLN A 129 -7.87 23.56 -2.21
CA GLN A 129 -6.96 24.43 -2.96
C GLN A 129 -5.81 23.65 -3.62
N LEU A 130 -5.79 22.34 -3.46
CA LEU A 130 -4.78 21.45 -4.00
C LEU A 130 -5.30 20.73 -5.25
N SER A 131 -4.41 20.49 -6.21
CA SER A 131 -4.65 19.53 -7.29
C SER A 131 -4.79 18.09 -6.74
N GLY A 132 -5.29 17.17 -7.56
CA GLY A 132 -5.38 15.74 -7.20
C GLY A 132 -4.03 15.16 -6.75
N GLY A 133 -2.97 15.44 -7.50
CA GLY A 133 -1.63 14.96 -7.17
C GLY A 133 -1.05 15.60 -5.90
N GLU A 134 -1.31 16.88 -5.65
CA GLU A 134 -0.90 17.55 -4.40
C GLU A 134 -1.63 16.98 -3.18
N ARG A 135 -2.93 16.67 -3.31
CA ARG A 135 -3.66 15.96 -2.25
C ARG A 135 -3.05 14.61 -1.93
N GLN A 136 -2.67 13.87 -2.96
CA GLN A 136 -2.05 12.56 -2.82
C GLN A 136 -0.68 12.65 -2.15
N ARG A 137 0.15 13.61 -2.55
CA ARG A 137 1.43 13.91 -1.89
C ARG A 137 1.24 14.31 -0.42
N ALA A 138 0.21 15.08 -0.08
CA ALA A 138 -0.10 15.43 1.30
C ALA A 138 -0.52 14.18 2.13
N ALA A 139 -1.32 13.28 1.57
CA ALA A 139 -1.69 12.03 2.21
C ALA A 139 -0.48 11.10 2.40
N LEU A 140 0.44 11.06 1.43
CA LEU A 140 1.70 10.35 1.56
C LEU A 140 2.58 10.96 2.66
N ALA A 141 2.74 12.29 2.71
CA ALA A 141 3.46 12.98 3.79
C ALA A 141 2.90 12.65 5.17
N ARG A 142 1.57 12.62 5.33
CA ARG A 142 0.91 12.18 6.57
C ARG A 142 1.26 10.75 6.94
N SER A 143 1.41 9.87 5.97
CA SER A 143 1.82 8.50 6.20
C SER A 143 3.28 8.40 6.65
N LEU A 144 4.14 9.24 6.11
CA LEU A 144 5.58 9.24 6.39
C LEU A 144 5.94 9.76 7.77
N VAL A 145 5.24 10.79 8.26
CA VAL A 145 5.50 11.32 9.60
C VAL A 145 5.17 10.33 10.72
N ARG A 146 4.42 9.27 10.44
CA ARG A 146 4.17 8.18 11.39
C ARG A 146 5.41 7.35 11.68
N ASP A 147 6.39 7.39 10.79
CA ASP A 147 7.67 6.67 10.92
C ASP A 147 7.49 5.19 11.26
N ARG A 148 6.67 4.50 10.48
CA ARG A 148 6.40 3.06 10.65
C ARG A 148 7.19 2.25 9.62
N PRO A 149 7.69 1.06 10.02
CA PRO A 149 8.54 0.24 9.15
C PRO A 149 7.78 -0.43 7.99
N LEU A 150 6.45 -0.46 8.03
CA LEU A 150 5.61 -1.07 7.01
C LEU A 150 4.58 -0.07 6.49
N LEU A 151 4.55 0.12 5.16
CA LEU A 151 3.59 0.96 4.45
C LEU A 151 2.69 0.08 3.58
N LEU A 152 1.39 0.16 3.82
CA LEU A 152 0.35 -0.47 3.02
C LEU A 152 -0.30 0.57 2.11
N LEU A 153 -0.44 0.25 0.83
CA LEU A 153 -0.99 1.11 -0.21
C LEU A 153 -2.14 0.37 -0.90
N ASP A 154 -3.37 0.86 -0.77
CA ASP A 154 -4.54 0.28 -1.43
C ASP A 154 -4.95 1.15 -2.61
N GLU A 155 -4.58 0.74 -3.82
CA GLU A 155 -4.81 1.43 -5.09
C GLU A 155 -4.48 2.93 -5.04
N PRO A 156 -3.32 3.31 -4.48
CA PRO A 156 -3.07 4.69 -4.05
C PRO A 156 -3.06 5.70 -5.19
N PHE A 157 -2.82 5.25 -6.43
CA PHE A 157 -2.60 6.12 -7.58
C PHE A 157 -3.58 5.87 -8.74
N ALA A 158 -4.67 5.14 -8.48
CA ALA A 158 -5.65 4.75 -9.51
C ALA A 158 -6.27 5.96 -10.26
N ALA A 159 -6.50 7.07 -9.55
CA ALA A 159 -7.11 8.28 -10.12
C ALA A 159 -6.12 9.22 -10.83
N LEU A 160 -4.82 8.87 -10.88
CA LEU A 160 -3.79 9.71 -11.50
C LEU A 160 -3.55 9.34 -12.96
N GLY A 161 -3.25 10.36 -13.76
CA GLY A 161 -2.74 10.15 -15.12
C GLY A 161 -1.35 9.47 -15.12
N PRO A 162 -0.95 8.84 -16.24
CA PRO A 162 0.24 7.97 -16.29
C PRO A 162 1.55 8.64 -15.83
N ALA A 163 1.79 9.89 -16.22
CA ALA A 163 3.01 10.60 -15.86
C ALA A 163 3.11 10.84 -14.35
N LEU A 164 2.02 11.36 -13.74
CA LEU A 164 1.99 11.65 -12.31
C LEU A 164 2.00 10.36 -11.47
N ARG A 165 1.36 9.29 -11.96
CA ARG A 165 1.42 7.97 -11.33
C ARG A 165 2.85 7.45 -11.26
N ARG A 166 3.60 7.52 -12.36
CA ARG A 166 5.02 7.14 -12.39
C ARG A 166 5.83 7.95 -11.38
N GLU A 167 5.68 9.27 -11.37
CA GLU A 167 6.36 10.15 -10.41
C GLU A 167 6.09 9.74 -8.96
N MET A 168 4.83 9.40 -8.64
CA MET A 168 4.43 8.98 -7.30
C MET A 168 5.01 7.61 -6.91
N LEU A 169 5.07 6.66 -7.84
CA LEU A 169 5.68 5.35 -7.61
C LEU A 169 7.19 5.48 -7.38
N GLU A 170 7.88 6.29 -8.19
CA GLU A 170 9.30 6.59 -8.02
C GLU A 170 9.57 7.29 -6.68
N LEU A 171 8.68 8.21 -6.27
CA LEU A 171 8.75 8.86 -4.97
C LEU A 171 8.64 7.85 -3.83
N VAL A 172 7.63 6.97 -3.86
CA VAL A 172 7.46 5.93 -2.82
C VAL A 172 8.65 4.99 -2.78
N ASP A 173 9.19 4.55 -3.93
CA ASP A 173 10.35 3.65 -3.95
C ASP A 173 11.63 4.33 -3.44
N ARG A 174 11.87 5.60 -3.80
CA ARG A 174 12.96 6.39 -3.24
C ARG A 174 12.85 6.46 -1.70
N MET A 175 11.70 6.81 -1.17
CA MET A 175 11.47 6.91 0.27
C MET A 175 11.59 5.56 0.98
N ARG A 176 11.12 4.48 0.34
CA ARG A 176 11.33 3.11 0.84
C ARG A 176 12.82 2.83 1.04
N ARG A 177 13.65 3.16 0.06
CA ARG A 177 15.12 2.94 0.15
C ARG A 177 15.75 3.81 1.23
N GLU A 178 15.45 5.11 1.26
CA GLU A 178 16.02 6.07 2.20
C GLU A 178 15.67 5.73 3.65
N ARG A 179 14.43 5.33 3.92
CA ARG A 179 13.92 5.00 5.25
C ARG A 179 13.96 3.52 5.60
N ARG A 180 14.43 2.68 4.67
CA ARG A 180 14.45 1.20 4.80
C ARG A 180 13.08 0.62 5.15
N MET A 181 12.01 1.23 4.63
CA MET A 181 10.64 0.75 4.81
C MET A 181 10.36 -0.48 3.95
N THR A 182 9.40 -1.27 4.38
CA THR A 182 8.78 -2.32 3.56
C THR A 182 7.47 -1.80 3.00
N VAL A 183 7.19 -2.02 1.73
CA VAL A 183 5.98 -1.55 1.07
C VAL A 183 5.19 -2.72 0.50
N LEU A 184 3.89 -2.76 0.81
CA LEU A 184 2.91 -3.60 0.15
C LEU A 184 1.94 -2.71 -0.61
N MET A 185 1.80 -2.91 -1.91
CA MET A 185 0.91 -2.12 -2.75
C MET A 185 -0.08 -3.01 -3.49
N VAL A 186 -1.36 -2.81 -3.26
CA VAL A 186 -2.42 -3.32 -4.13
C VAL A 186 -2.56 -2.38 -5.31
N THR A 187 -2.56 -2.93 -6.51
CA THR A 187 -2.84 -2.21 -7.74
C THR A 187 -3.55 -3.12 -8.74
N HIS A 188 -4.39 -2.53 -9.58
CA HIS A 188 -4.98 -3.20 -10.74
C HIS A 188 -4.22 -2.92 -12.05
N GLN A 189 -3.10 -2.16 -11.97
CA GLN A 189 -2.28 -1.81 -13.11
C GLN A 189 -0.98 -2.63 -13.07
N PRO A 190 -0.77 -3.58 -14.01
CA PRO A 190 0.47 -4.36 -14.05
C PRO A 190 1.73 -3.52 -14.19
N ASP A 191 1.64 -2.37 -14.88
CA ASP A 191 2.78 -1.48 -15.08
C ASP A 191 3.27 -0.82 -13.79
N ASP A 192 2.39 -0.59 -12.81
CA ASP A 192 2.79 -0.11 -11.49
C ASP A 192 3.71 -1.14 -10.80
N ALA A 193 3.34 -2.42 -10.89
CA ALA A 193 4.14 -3.51 -10.34
C ALA A 193 5.49 -3.64 -11.07
N ARG A 194 5.50 -3.53 -12.42
CA ARG A 194 6.73 -3.53 -13.22
C ARG A 194 7.69 -2.41 -12.84
N LEU A 195 7.14 -1.24 -12.54
CA LEU A 195 7.94 -0.05 -12.25
C LEU A 195 8.55 -0.09 -10.84
N ALA A 196 7.78 -0.51 -9.84
CA ALA A 196 8.15 -0.28 -8.44
C ALA A 196 8.47 -1.55 -7.65
N ALA A 197 7.89 -2.69 -8.00
CA ALA A 197 7.95 -3.88 -7.17
C ALA A 197 8.99 -4.91 -7.64
N GLY A 198 9.87 -5.32 -6.74
CA GLY A 198 10.81 -6.42 -7.00
C GLY A 198 10.13 -7.78 -7.08
N ARG A 199 9.05 -7.98 -6.31
CA ARG A 199 8.19 -9.18 -6.34
C ARG A 199 6.73 -8.79 -6.50
N THR A 200 5.98 -9.70 -7.09
CA THR A 200 4.53 -9.55 -7.28
C THR A 200 3.81 -10.80 -6.83
N ALA A 201 2.69 -10.62 -6.11
CA ALA A 201 1.74 -11.66 -5.75
C ALA A 201 0.50 -11.55 -6.63
N TRP A 202 0.09 -12.67 -7.24
CA TRP A 202 -1.18 -12.81 -7.94
C TRP A 202 -2.23 -13.36 -6.97
N VAL A 203 -3.30 -12.61 -6.76
CA VAL A 203 -4.44 -12.97 -5.90
C VAL A 203 -5.65 -13.23 -6.76
N GLU A 204 -6.26 -14.38 -6.59
CA GLU A 204 -7.47 -14.82 -7.29
C GLU A 204 -8.29 -15.71 -6.35
N ASP A 205 -9.62 -15.59 -6.38
CA ASP A 205 -10.56 -16.39 -5.58
C ASP A 205 -10.22 -16.46 -4.08
N GLY A 206 -9.81 -15.32 -3.50
CA GLY A 206 -9.52 -15.24 -2.08
C GLY A 206 -8.19 -15.87 -1.65
N ALA A 207 -7.30 -16.22 -2.57
CA ALA A 207 -6.01 -16.82 -2.25
C ALA A 207 -4.87 -16.24 -3.07
N ILE A 208 -3.64 -16.30 -2.53
CA ILE A 208 -2.42 -16.01 -3.28
C ILE A 208 -2.10 -17.26 -4.11
N GLN A 209 -2.34 -17.18 -5.42
CA GLN A 209 -2.11 -18.29 -6.34
C GLN A 209 -0.65 -18.41 -6.75
N ARG A 210 0.04 -17.28 -6.86
CA ARG A 210 1.45 -17.23 -7.25
C ARG A 210 2.14 -16.00 -6.66
N ILE A 211 3.40 -16.14 -6.31
CA ILE A 211 4.26 -15.05 -5.87
C ILE A 211 5.68 -15.28 -6.36
N GLY A 212 6.32 -14.25 -6.86
CA GLY A 212 7.69 -14.38 -7.38
C GLY A 212 8.28 -13.03 -7.82
N PRO A 213 9.51 -13.04 -8.33
CA PRO A 213 10.11 -11.86 -8.95
C PRO A 213 9.19 -11.32 -10.05
N THR A 214 8.92 -10.01 -10.03
CA THR A 214 7.95 -9.38 -10.95
C THR A 214 8.27 -9.66 -12.41
N ALA A 215 9.53 -9.53 -12.81
CA ALA A 215 9.96 -9.78 -14.19
C ALA A 215 9.70 -11.24 -14.62
N ALA A 216 10.00 -12.21 -13.75
CA ALA A 216 9.79 -13.63 -14.03
C ALA A 216 8.29 -13.99 -14.09
N LEU A 217 7.49 -13.46 -13.15
CA LEU A 217 6.05 -13.69 -13.10
C LEU A 217 5.34 -13.16 -14.36
N PHE A 218 5.81 -12.04 -14.89
CA PHE A 218 5.21 -11.40 -16.07
C PHE A 218 5.74 -11.95 -17.39
N ALA A 219 6.97 -12.50 -17.41
CA ALA A 219 7.52 -13.19 -18.58
C ALA A 219 6.89 -14.58 -18.80
N ASP A 220 6.62 -15.27 -17.69
CA ASP A 220 5.94 -16.58 -17.70
C ASP A 220 4.80 -16.61 -16.68
N PRO A 221 3.63 -16.08 -17.03
CA PRO A 221 2.49 -16.03 -16.13
C PRO A 221 1.99 -17.41 -15.64
N GLY A 222 2.18 -18.47 -16.43
CA GLY A 222 1.81 -19.85 -16.07
C GLY A 222 0.30 -20.13 -16.05
N PHE A 223 -0.55 -19.13 -15.76
CA PHE A 223 -2.01 -19.23 -15.66
C PHE A 223 -2.71 -18.44 -16.76
N ALA A 224 -3.77 -19.01 -17.32
CA ALA A 224 -4.57 -18.33 -18.33
C ALA A 224 -5.17 -17.00 -17.82
N ALA A 225 -5.65 -16.98 -16.57
CA ALA A 225 -6.21 -15.80 -15.94
C ALA A 225 -5.18 -14.67 -15.77
N LEU A 226 -3.95 -14.98 -15.36
CA LEU A 226 -2.89 -13.98 -15.24
C LEU A 226 -2.43 -13.48 -16.62
N ARG A 227 -2.33 -14.34 -17.64
CA ARG A 227 -2.04 -13.92 -19.02
C ARG A 227 -3.07 -12.93 -19.52
N LEU A 228 -4.36 -13.27 -19.40
CA LEU A 228 -5.45 -12.39 -19.80
C LEU A 228 -5.40 -11.04 -19.04
N TYR A 229 -5.12 -11.09 -17.74
CA TYR A 229 -4.98 -9.89 -16.92
C TYR A 229 -3.81 -8.98 -17.35
N LEU A 230 -2.72 -9.59 -17.83
CA LEU A 230 -1.55 -8.87 -18.35
C LEU A 230 -1.75 -8.35 -19.79
N GLY A 231 -2.87 -8.71 -20.43
CA GLY A 231 -3.17 -8.34 -21.81
C GLY A 231 -2.55 -9.26 -22.87
N ASP A 232 -1.99 -10.40 -22.45
CA ASP A 232 -1.46 -11.40 -23.38
C ASP A 232 -2.64 -12.21 -23.97
N PRO A 233 -2.70 -12.42 -25.30
CA PRO A 233 -3.74 -13.25 -25.89
C PRO A 233 -3.62 -14.70 -25.39
N PRO A 234 -4.75 -15.44 -25.27
CA PRO A 234 -4.70 -16.85 -24.95
C PRO A 234 -3.87 -17.59 -26.04
N PRO A 235 -3.12 -18.65 -25.67
CA PRO A 235 -2.43 -19.44 -26.65
C PRO A 235 -3.44 -19.95 -27.69
N ALA A 236 -3.06 -19.93 -28.97
CA ALA A 236 -3.89 -20.47 -30.01
C ALA A 236 -4.27 -21.92 -29.65
N PRO A 237 -5.53 -22.36 -29.91
CA PRO A 237 -5.89 -23.74 -29.67
C PRO A 237 -4.91 -24.64 -30.43
N ALA A 238 -4.41 -25.65 -29.77
CA ALA A 238 -3.57 -26.66 -30.43
C ALA A 238 -4.35 -27.27 -31.59
N ALA A 239 -3.79 -27.19 -32.81
CA ALA A 239 -4.38 -27.69 -34.01
C ALA A 239 -4.44 -29.22 -34.00
#